data_5b5cdd423f56f62f89fae31499b275c1
#
_entry.id   5b5cdd423f56f62f89fae31499b275c1
#
_cell.length_a   1.000
_cell.length_b   1.000
_cell.length_c   1.000
_cell.angle_alpha   90.00
_cell.angle_beta   90.00
_cell.angle_gamma   90.00
#
_symmetry.space_group_name_H-M   'P 1'
#
loop_
_entity.id
_entity.type
_entity.pdbx_description
1 polymer ?
#
loop_
_entity_poly.entity_id
_entity_poly.type
_entity_poly.pdbx_seq_one_letter_code
_entity_poly.pdbx_strand_id
1 'polypeptide(L)'
;EQLEDEIKELNEILANEDKLNRVIIKDLKEVIKEFGNERKTTILDSKIKIENIDAKELIAKEDCYVVLTKDGYVKRTNLRSYQASVNGNPIDDLPKIKVGDRIVLSRLATTHDSVVAFTSKGGYFVIPVHMISEGKWKEEGKHLNTLITLPADEKVIQAFIVSTFEPKVYFALLTKEGKIKRTLAKEFEQSKLTPRPLRAIGLTGADELVSVALTSGNSDIVIVNTNGQASRFNENEVPVVGIKAGGVKAMNQGKEIYDMSCMFALNSDEHVKLLLLADKRCARIIQSTSIETSKRLGLSLIHISEPTRPY
;
A
#
# COMPACT_ATOMS: atom_id res chain seq x y z
N GLU A 1 68.55 56.96 -15.23
CA GLU A 1 69.14 55.76 -14.57
C GLU A 1 68.09 54.90 -13.88
N GLN A 2 67.38 55.43 -12.85
CA GLN A 2 66.36 54.62 -12.14
C GLN A 2 65.22 54.12 -13.04
N LEU A 3 64.71 54.99 -13.93
CA LEU A 3 63.63 54.66 -14.86
C LEU A 3 64.10 53.70 -15.99
N GLU A 4 65.32 53.80 -16.38
CA GLU A 4 65.93 52.92 -17.39
C GLU A 4 66.14 51.49 -16.84
N ASP A 5 66.52 51.39 -15.57
CA ASP A 5 66.68 50.13 -14.88
C ASP A 5 65.31 49.45 -14.69
N GLU A 6 64.25 50.16 -14.35
CA GLU A 6 62.89 49.68 -14.19
C GLU A 6 62.30 49.18 -15.53
N ILE A 7 62.55 49.97 -16.63
CA ILE A 7 62.12 49.53 -17.98
C ILE A 7 62.83 48.28 -18.39
N LYS A 8 64.09 48.09 -18.04
CA LYS A 8 64.89 46.95 -18.34
C LYS A 8 64.33 45.67 -17.58
N GLU A 9 64.05 45.87 -16.31
CA GLU A 9 63.47 44.81 -15.46
C GLU A 9 62.09 44.37 -15.96
N LEU A 10 61.20 45.30 -16.30
CA LEU A 10 59.89 45.04 -16.88
C LEU A 10 59.98 44.29 -18.24
N ASN A 11 60.91 44.71 -19.09
CA ASN A 11 61.13 43.99 -20.35
C ASN A 11 61.68 42.59 -20.15
N GLU A 12 62.53 42.33 -19.18
CA GLU A 12 63.02 41.03 -18.81
C GLU A 12 61.90 40.13 -18.28
N ILE A 13 60.97 40.70 -17.53
CA ILE A 13 59.79 39.96 -17.02
C ILE A 13 58.88 39.54 -18.19
N LEU A 14 58.63 40.45 -19.13
CA LEU A 14 57.78 40.22 -20.31
C LEU A 14 58.43 39.25 -21.32
N ALA A 15 59.76 39.23 -21.41
CA ALA A 15 60.49 38.36 -22.34
C ALA A 15 60.68 36.93 -21.80
N ASN A 16 60.44 36.71 -20.50
CA ASN A 16 60.63 35.39 -19.88
C ASN A 16 59.37 34.94 -19.12
N GLU A 17 58.69 33.91 -19.66
CA GLU A 17 57.46 33.37 -19.12
C GLU A 17 57.57 32.89 -17.69
N ASP A 18 58.73 32.31 -17.29
CA ASP A 18 58.98 31.91 -15.90
C ASP A 18 59.08 33.09 -14.93
N LYS A 19 59.67 34.20 -15.36
CA LYS A 19 59.73 35.43 -14.54
C LYS A 19 58.34 36.03 -14.41
N LEU A 20 57.57 36.11 -15.46
CA LEU A 20 56.18 36.56 -15.48
C LEU A 20 55.31 35.74 -14.53
N ASN A 21 55.39 34.43 -14.62
CA ASN A 21 54.64 33.51 -13.74
C ASN A 21 55.01 33.71 -12.25
N ARG A 22 56.28 33.98 -11.94
CA ARG A 22 56.72 34.25 -10.57
C ARG A 22 56.12 35.54 -10.02
N VAL A 23 56.03 36.60 -10.82
CA VAL A 23 55.38 37.88 -10.43
C VAL A 23 53.91 37.63 -10.16
N ILE A 24 53.19 36.94 -11.09
CA ILE A 24 51.77 36.62 -10.91
C ILE A 24 51.53 35.77 -9.64
N ILE A 25 52.40 34.78 -9.40
CA ILE A 25 52.30 33.94 -8.18
C ILE A 25 52.52 34.77 -6.92
N LYS A 26 53.44 35.73 -6.94
CA LYS A 26 53.70 36.60 -5.83
C LYS A 26 52.48 37.48 -5.51
N ASP A 27 51.92 38.12 -6.52
CA ASP A 27 50.73 38.97 -6.36
C ASP A 27 49.53 38.17 -5.88
N LEU A 28 49.31 36.96 -6.41
CA LEU A 28 48.25 36.06 -5.95
C LEU A 28 48.43 35.63 -4.49
N LYS A 29 49.68 35.40 -4.05
CA LYS A 29 49.96 35.08 -2.65
C LYS A 29 49.67 36.27 -1.71
N GLU A 30 49.94 37.49 -2.13
CA GLU A 30 49.60 38.72 -1.37
C GLU A 30 48.08 38.86 -1.24
N VAL A 31 47.35 38.68 -2.35
CA VAL A 31 45.89 38.68 -2.34
C VAL A 31 45.30 37.60 -1.44
N ILE A 32 45.88 36.38 -1.48
CA ILE A 32 45.48 35.30 -0.58
C ILE A 32 45.71 35.63 0.88
N LYS A 33 46.83 36.31 1.17
CA LYS A 33 47.18 36.71 2.55
C LYS A 33 46.23 37.79 3.09
N GLU A 34 45.80 38.72 2.23
CA GLU A 34 44.93 39.83 2.63
C GLU A 34 43.44 39.47 2.64
N PHE A 35 42.99 38.69 1.67
CA PHE A 35 41.56 38.35 1.45
C PHE A 35 41.23 36.87 1.60
N GLY A 36 42.21 36.00 1.81
CA GLY A 36 42.01 34.58 1.92
C GLY A 36 41.22 34.18 3.18
N ASN A 37 40.20 33.36 3.00
CA ASN A 37 39.45 32.77 4.09
C ASN A 37 39.71 31.29 4.12
N GLU A 38 39.57 30.69 5.30
CA GLU A 38 39.60 29.25 5.42
C GLU A 38 38.48 28.58 4.61
N ARG A 39 38.78 27.41 4.06
CA ARG A 39 37.80 26.67 3.27
C ARG A 39 36.60 26.29 4.14
N LYS A 40 35.41 26.81 3.80
CA LYS A 40 34.15 26.50 4.49
C LYS A 40 33.61 25.11 4.16
N THR A 41 34.03 24.54 3.05
CA THR A 41 33.59 23.21 2.60
C THR A 41 34.50 22.14 3.20
N THR A 42 33.93 21.22 3.96
CA THR A 42 34.64 20.06 4.50
C THR A 42 34.70 18.98 3.42
N ILE A 43 35.90 18.43 3.17
CA ILE A 43 36.06 17.27 2.32
C ILE A 43 35.82 16.05 3.20
N LEU A 44 34.75 15.30 2.90
CA LEU A 44 34.47 14.03 3.56
C LEU A 44 35.22 12.92 2.83
N ASP A 45 35.94 12.08 3.58
CA ASP A 45 36.54 10.88 3.02
C ASP A 45 35.45 9.97 2.47
N SER A 46 35.68 9.33 1.32
CA SER A 46 34.75 8.39 0.68
C SER A 46 34.37 7.19 1.54
N LYS A 47 35.04 6.98 2.68
CA LYS A 47 34.76 5.97 3.69
C LYS A 47 33.66 6.36 4.68
N ILE A 48 33.29 7.65 4.77
CA ILE A 48 32.15 8.05 5.58
C ILE A 48 30.92 7.64 4.79
N LYS A 49 30.29 6.53 5.19
CA LYS A 49 28.96 6.15 4.71
C LYS A 49 28.05 7.34 5.04
N ILE A 50 27.64 8.07 4.00
CA ILE A 50 26.48 8.96 4.13
C ILE A 50 25.34 8.01 4.49
N GLU A 51 24.93 8.00 5.74
CA GLU A 51 23.70 7.33 6.12
C GLU A 51 22.61 7.96 5.27
N ASN A 52 22.05 7.17 4.37
CA ASN A 52 20.88 7.61 3.63
C ASN A 52 19.78 7.82 4.67
N ILE A 53 19.57 9.07 5.08
CA ILE A 53 18.44 9.43 5.93
C ILE A 53 17.20 8.94 5.18
N ASP A 54 16.51 7.96 5.75
CA ASP A 54 15.27 7.47 5.15
C ASP A 54 14.31 8.67 5.07
N ALA A 55 13.79 8.94 3.89
CA ALA A 55 12.85 10.04 3.69
C ALA A 55 11.65 9.97 4.67
N LYS A 56 11.37 8.79 5.20
CA LYS A 56 10.38 8.58 6.27
C LYS A 56 10.77 9.23 7.59
N GLU A 57 12.05 9.31 7.94
CA GLU A 57 12.51 9.93 9.19
C GLU A 57 12.29 11.45 9.23
N LEU A 58 12.19 12.08 8.05
CA LEU A 58 11.89 13.50 7.92
C LEU A 58 10.39 13.82 8.04
N ILE A 59 9.53 12.80 8.07
CA ILE A 59 8.08 12.95 8.16
C ILE A 59 7.67 12.77 9.62
N ALA A 60 6.94 13.73 10.18
CA ALA A 60 6.40 13.60 11.52
C ALA A 60 5.44 12.38 11.59
N LYS A 61 5.65 11.51 12.60
CA LYS A 61 4.75 10.38 12.85
C LYS A 61 3.51 10.89 13.57
N GLU A 62 2.37 10.83 12.89
CA GLU A 62 1.08 11.27 13.39
C GLU A 62 0.03 10.18 13.19
N ASP A 63 -0.87 10.04 14.18
CA ASP A 63 -2.01 9.14 14.07
C ASP A 63 -3.11 9.78 13.22
N CYS A 64 -3.68 9.01 12.31
CA CYS A 64 -4.74 9.45 11.43
C CYS A 64 -5.68 8.29 11.06
N TYR A 65 -6.90 8.63 10.66
CA TYR A 65 -7.79 7.68 10.00
C TYR A 65 -7.61 7.77 8.49
N VAL A 66 -7.48 6.61 7.85
CA VAL A 66 -7.46 6.49 6.39
C VAL A 66 -8.78 5.89 5.94
N VAL A 67 -9.44 6.54 5.00
CA VAL A 67 -10.67 6.06 4.36
C VAL A 67 -10.40 5.91 2.87
N LEU A 68 -10.71 4.74 2.33
CA LEU A 68 -10.63 4.43 0.90
C LEU A 68 -11.94 3.78 0.46
N THR A 69 -12.48 4.22 -0.67
CA THR A 69 -13.74 3.73 -1.22
C THR A 69 -13.53 2.84 -2.44
N LYS A 70 -14.55 2.09 -2.83
CA LYS A 70 -14.54 1.21 -3.99
C LYS A 70 -14.28 1.96 -5.29
N ASP A 71 -14.86 3.14 -5.44
CA ASP A 71 -14.68 3.98 -6.63
C ASP A 71 -13.35 4.74 -6.66
N GLY A 72 -12.52 4.60 -5.60
CA GLY A 72 -11.18 5.16 -5.56
C GLY A 72 -11.09 6.55 -4.93
N TYR A 73 -12.04 6.96 -4.10
CA TYR A 73 -11.89 8.16 -3.29
C TYR A 73 -11.12 7.85 -2.01
N VAL A 74 -10.13 8.65 -1.71
CA VAL A 74 -9.23 8.45 -0.56
C VAL A 74 -9.04 9.74 0.22
N LYS A 75 -8.96 9.62 1.53
CA LYS A 75 -8.60 10.70 2.44
C LYS A 75 -7.88 10.20 3.68
N ARG A 76 -7.08 11.07 4.24
CA ARG A 76 -6.47 10.93 5.55
C ARG A 76 -7.06 12.00 6.47
N THR A 77 -7.60 11.60 7.62
CA THR A 77 -8.17 12.53 8.61
C THR A 77 -7.33 12.45 9.88
N ASN A 78 -6.81 13.59 10.34
CA ASN A 78 -6.08 13.68 11.60
C ASN A 78 -6.97 13.20 12.76
N LEU A 79 -6.39 12.50 13.73
CA LEU A 79 -7.13 11.90 14.85
C LEU A 79 -7.96 12.93 15.65
N ARG A 80 -7.44 14.15 15.85
CA ARG A 80 -8.18 15.22 16.53
C ARG A 80 -9.43 15.65 15.75
N SER A 81 -9.29 15.79 14.42
CA SER A 81 -10.41 16.14 13.54
C SER A 81 -11.46 15.03 13.49
N TYR A 82 -11.02 13.77 13.52
CA TYR A 82 -11.91 12.61 13.64
C TYR A 82 -12.68 12.66 14.96
N GLN A 83 -11.99 12.76 16.08
CA GLN A 83 -12.60 12.79 17.43
C GLN A 83 -13.60 13.94 17.60
N ALA A 84 -13.32 15.11 17.02
CA ALA A 84 -14.25 16.25 17.02
C ALA A 84 -15.50 16.02 16.15
N SER A 85 -15.47 15.06 15.25
CA SER A 85 -16.57 14.77 14.29
C SER A 85 -17.43 13.58 14.68
N VAL A 86 -17.03 12.82 15.71
CA VAL A 86 -17.67 11.57 16.14
C VAL A 86 -18.38 11.81 17.47
N ASN A 87 -19.67 11.46 17.54
CA ASN A 87 -20.55 11.69 18.69
C ASN A 87 -20.92 10.40 19.43
N GLY A 88 -20.37 9.24 19.03
CA GLY A 88 -20.70 7.93 19.60
C GLY A 88 -21.96 7.30 19.01
N ASN A 89 -22.58 7.91 18.00
CA ASN A 89 -23.66 7.31 17.24
C ASN A 89 -23.11 6.59 15.99
N PRO A 90 -23.15 5.25 15.90
CA PRO A 90 -22.52 4.51 14.81
C PRO A 90 -22.96 4.91 13.39
N ILE A 91 -24.18 5.41 13.24
CA ILE A 91 -24.72 5.82 11.93
C ILE A 91 -24.20 7.21 11.54
N ASP A 92 -24.23 8.14 12.50
CA ASP A 92 -23.79 9.52 12.27
C ASP A 92 -22.27 9.64 12.20
N ASP A 93 -21.57 8.67 12.80
CA ASP A 93 -20.12 8.66 12.88
C ASP A 93 -19.42 8.09 11.64
N LEU A 94 -20.18 7.64 10.64
CA LEU A 94 -19.61 7.19 9.39
C LEU A 94 -18.91 8.34 8.61
N PRO A 95 -17.79 8.05 7.94
CA PRO A 95 -17.16 9.05 7.07
C PRO A 95 -18.08 9.39 5.90
N LYS A 96 -18.08 10.65 5.47
CA LYS A 96 -18.79 11.01 4.24
C LYS A 96 -18.08 10.37 3.03
N ILE A 97 -18.87 9.75 2.18
CA ILE A 97 -18.46 9.17 0.90
C ILE A 97 -19.38 9.65 -0.21
N LYS A 98 -18.99 9.47 -1.45
CA LYS A 98 -19.83 9.77 -2.62
C LYS A 98 -21.07 8.88 -2.62
N VAL A 99 -22.21 9.44 -3.03
CA VAL A 99 -23.47 8.71 -3.11
C VAL A 99 -23.33 7.51 -4.07
N GLY A 100 -23.73 6.33 -3.62
CA GLY A 100 -23.64 5.08 -4.37
C GLY A 100 -22.29 4.35 -4.27
N ASP A 101 -21.27 4.95 -3.64
CA ASP A 101 -19.98 4.33 -3.39
C ASP A 101 -19.98 3.51 -2.08
N ARG A 102 -18.94 2.73 -1.82
CA ARG A 102 -18.78 1.89 -0.63
C ARG A 102 -17.39 2.04 -0.02
N ILE A 103 -17.33 2.03 1.30
CA ILE A 103 -16.06 2.03 2.03
C ILE A 103 -15.41 0.65 1.87
N VAL A 104 -14.16 0.65 1.41
CA VAL A 104 -13.29 -0.53 1.33
C VAL A 104 -12.34 -0.57 2.52
N LEU A 105 -11.86 0.59 2.94
CA LEU A 105 -10.98 0.73 4.09
C LEU A 105 -11.43 1.93 4.93
N SER A 106 -11.58 1.74 6.25
CA SER A 106 -11.71 2.81 7.24
C SER A 106 -10.98 2.35 8.49
N ARG A 107 -9.72 2.76 8.65
CA ARG A 107 -8.84 2.26 9.71
C ARG A 107 -7.93 3.35 10.25
N LEU A 108 -7.58 3.20 11.51
CA LEU A 108 -6.51 3.96 12.14
C LEU A 108 -5.17 3.55 11.52
N ALA A 109 -4.33 4.52 11.24
CA ALA A 109 -3.00 4.38 10.68
C ALA A 109 -2.09 5.49 11.20
N THR A 110 -0.81 5.38 10.92
CA THR A 110 0.14 6.47 11.12
C THR A 110 0.64 7.00 9.77
N THR A 111 1.19 8.19 9.74
CA THR A 111 1.79 8.78 8.52
C THR A 111 2.93 7.94 7.97
N HIS A 112 3.54 7.06 8.79
CA HIS A 112 4.63 6.16 8.39
C HIS A 112 4.14 4.83 7.79
N ASP A 113 2.85 4.53 7.90
CA ASP A 113 2.27 3.32 7.32
C ASP A 113 2.03 3.46 5.81
N SER A 114 1.68 2.36 5.19
CA SER A 114 1.30 2.30 3.78
C SER A 114 -0.06 1.65 3.62
N VAL A 115 -0.82 2.12 2.64
CA VAL A 115 -2.05 1.48 2.17
C VAL A 115 -1.68 0.55 1.03
N VAL A 116 -1.91 -0.76 1.21
CA VAL A 116 -1.84 -1.75 0.13
C VAL A 116 -3.25 -2.03 -0.33
N ALA A 117 -3.57 -1.74 -1.57
CA ALA A 117 -4.91 -1.92 -2.11
C ALA A 117 -4.90 -2.78 -3.37
N PHE A 118 -5.95 -3.56 -3.53
CA PHE A 118 -6.14 -4.51 -4.62
C PHE A 118 -7.36 -4.12 -5.46
N THR A 119 -7.29 -4.40 -6.75
CA THR A 119 -8.29 -3.98 -7.72
C THR A 119 -8.99 -5.18 -8.37
N SER A 120 -10.18 -4.96 -8.91
CA SER A 120 -11.00 -6.00 -9.56
C SER A 120 -10.31 -6.67 -10.75
N LYS A 121 -9.41 -5.96 -11.45
CA LYS A 121 -8.66 -6.51 -12.59
C LYS A 121 -7.37 -7.20 -12.18
N GLY A 122 -7.23 -7.57 -10.89
CA GLY A 122 -6.06 -8.29 -10.38
C GLY A 122 -4.81 -7.41 -10.24
N GLY A 123 -4.99 -6.11 -10.16
CA GLY A 123 -3.94 -5.15 -9.88
C GLY A 123 -3.76 -4.91 -8.38
N TYR A 124 -2.65 -4.28 -8.01
CA TYR A 124 -2.42 -3.73 -6.68
C TYR A 124 -1.61 -2.44 -6.77
N PHE A 125 -1.70 -1.64 -5.74
CA PHE A 125 -0.87 -0.45 -5.57
C PHE A 125 -0.57 -0.22 -4.08
N VAL A 126 0.53 0.46 -3.82
CA VAL A 126 0.96 0.82 -2.47
C VAL A 126 1.11 2.33 -2.39
N ILE A 127 0.40 2.94 -1.47
CA ILE A 127 0.44 4.40 -1.24
C ILE A 127 0.91 4.65 0.20
N PRO A 128 2.02 5.34 0.42
CA PRO A 128 2.40 5.83 1.74
C PRO A 128 1.32 6.76 2.30
N VAL A 129 0.91 6.56 3.55
CA VAL A 129 -0.18 7.32 4.17
C VAL A 129 0.07 8.83 4.16
N HIS A 130 1.33 9.26 4.33
CA HIS A 130 1.69 10.69 4.30
C HIS A 130 1.43 11.36 2.94
N MET A 131 1.39 10.60 1.83
CA MET A 131 1.09 11.13 0.49
C MET A 131 -0.41 11.32 0.25
N ILE A 132 -1.27 10.69 1.06
CA ILE A 132 -2.71 10.83 0.95
C ILE A 132 -3.10 12.24 1.43
N SER A 133 -3.92 12.92 0.63
CA SER A 133 -4.40 14.26 0.96
C SER A 133 -5.19 14.25 2.28
N GLU A 134 -4.90 15.23 3.13
CA GLU A 134 -5.67 15.45 4.34
C GLU A 134 -7.06 16.00 3.99
N GLY A 135 -8.08 15.54 4.71
CA GLY A 135 -9.47 15.97 4.57
C GLY A 135 -10.23 15.76 5.86
N LYS A 136 -11.33 16.51 6.03
CA LYS A 136 -12.20 16.35 7.21
C LYS A 136 -12.98 15.04 7.14
N TRP A 137 -13.39 14.53 8.30
CA TRP A 137 -14.15 13.28 8.37
C TRP A 137 -15.44 13.31 7.55
N LYS A 138 -16.11 14.45 7.53
CA LYS A 138 -17.37 14.67 6.80
C LYS A 138 -17.20 15.22 5.38
N GLU A 139 -16.02 15.10 4.78
CA GLU A 139 -15.72 15.39 3.36
C GLU A 139 -15.55 14.10 2.57
N GLU A 140 -15.77 14.11 1.26
CA GLU A 140 -15.70 12.91 0.41
C GLU A 140 -14.25 12.43 0.13
N GLY A 141 -13.25 13.27 0.31
CA GLY A 141 -11.86 12.99 -0.05
C GLY A 141 -11.54 13.27 -1.51
N LYS A 142 -10.33 12.92 -1.95
CA LYS A 142 -9.87 13.09 -3.33
C LYS A 142 -9.81 11.75 -4.04
N HIS A 143 -10.03 11.77 -5.35
CA HIS A 143 -9.91 10.56 -6.16
C HIS A 143 -8.45 10.13 -6.29
N LEU A 144 -8.18 8.82 -6.30
CA LEU A 144 -6.86 8.21 -6.45
C LEU A 144 -6.09 8.71 -7.67
N ASN A 145 -6.77 9.17 -8.71
CA ASN A 145 -6.12 9.69 -9.92
C ASN A 145 -5.25 10.93 -9.67
N THR A 146 -5.31 11.52 -8.49
CA THR A 146 -4.36 12.56 -8.07
C THR A 146 -2.98 11.99 -7.69
N LEU A 147 -2.90 10.70 -7.40
CA LEU A 147 -1.69 9.99 -6.97
C LEU A 147 -1.27 8.91 -7.97
N ILE A 148 -2.22 8.12 -8.44
CA ILE A 148 -2.02 7.01 -9.39
C ILE A 148 -3.13 7.05 -10.43
N THR A 149 -2.87 6.59 -11.65
CA THR A 149 -3.90 6.46 -12.68
C THR A 149 -4.63 5.13 -12.53
N LEU A 150 -5.85 5.15 -11.96
CA LEU A 150 -6.73 3.99 -11.90
C LEU A 150 -7.58 3.94 -13.17
N PRO A 151 -7.55 2.85 -13.97
CA PRO A 151 -8.44 2.69 -15.13
C PRO A 151 -9.93 2.79 -14.74
N ALA A 152 -10.76 3.33 -15.61
CA ALA A 152 -12.18 3.61 -15.32
C ALA A 152 -13.01 2.33 -15.07
N ASP A 153 -12.62 1.21 -15.69
CA ASP A 153 -13.24 -0.10 -15.54
C ASP A 153 -12.68 -0.91 -14.35
N GLU A 154 -11.72 -0.34 -13.61
CA GLU A 154 -11.06 -0.99 -12.50
C GLU A 154 -11.54 -0.40 -11.16
N LYS A 155 -11.94 -1.24 -10.24
CA LYS A 155 -12.46 -0.84 -8.92
C LYS A 155 -11.56 -1.38 -7.81
N VAL A 156 -11.44 -0.63 -6.72
CA VAL A 156 -10.77 -1.11 -5.51
C VAL A 156 -11.70 -2.10 -4.82
N ILE A 157 -11.21 -3.30 -4.54
CA ILE A 157 -12.01 -4.37 -3.90
C ILE A 157 -11.64 -4.58 -2.44
N GLN A 158 -10.36 -4.43 -2.09
CA GLN A 158 -9.84 -4.64 -0.74
C GLN A 158 -8.61 -3.76 -0.52
N ALA A 159 -8.43 -3.31 0.73
CA ALA A 159 -7.24 -2.56 1.12
C ALA A 159 -6.84 -2.86 2.57
N PHE A 160 -5.55 -2.71 2.87
CA PHE A 160 -4.95 -2.99 4.16
C PHE A 160 -3.99 -1.87 4.55
N ILE A 161 -3.93 -1.57 5.85
CA ILE A 161 -2.85 -0.74 6.42
C ILE A 161 -1.70 -1.67 6.77
N VAL A 162 -0.52 -1.35 6.28
CA VAL A 162 0.70 -2.12 6.50
C VAL A 162 1.77 -1.19 7.04
N SER A 163 2.23 -1.46 8.26
CA SER A 163 3.33 -0.72 8.90
C SER A 163 4.68 -1.26 8.45
N THR A 164 4.80 -2.59 8.43
CA THR A 164 5.98 -3.33 7.96
C THR A 164 5.56 -4.59 7.23
N PHE A 165 6.31 -4.96 6.20
CA PHE A 165 6.08 -6.21 5.47
C PHE A 165 6.79 -7.37 6.16
N GLU A 166 6.10 -8.02 7.09
CA GLU A 166 6.65 -9.11 7.88
C GLU A 166 6.89 -10.39 7.04
N PRO A 167 7.93 -11.18 7.36
CA PRO A 167 8.35 -12.32 6.53
C PRO A 167 7.41 -13.53 6.59
N LYS A 168 6.43 -13.57 7.50
CA LYS A 168 5.48 -14.68 7.65
C LYS A 168 4.02 -14.28 7.42
N VAL A 169 3.81 -13.13 6.81
CA VAL A 169 2.48 -12.62 6.47
C VAL A 169 2.26 -12.80 4.97
N TYR A 170 1.05 -13.24 4.61
CA TYR A 170 0.69 -13.51 3.23
C TYR A 170 -0.60 -12.80 2.86
N PHE A 171 -0.71 -12.43 1.60
CA PHE A 171 -2.00 -12.11 0.99
C PHE A 171 -2.52 -13.35 0.28
N ALA A 172 -3.69 -13.82 0.70
CA ALA A 172 -4.47 -14.81 -0.04
C ALA A 172 -5.39 -14.05 -1.01
N LEU A 173 -5.34 -14.42 -2.29
CA LEU A 173 -6.11 -13.77 -3.36
C LEU A 173 -7.07 -14.79 -3.97
N LEU A 174 -8.37 -14.43 -4.06
CA LEU A 174 -9.43 -15.26 -4.61
C LEU A 174 -10.03 -14.58 -5.84
N THR A 175 -10.13 -15.32 -6.95
CA THR A 175 -10.78 -14.84 -8.17
C THR A 175 -12.25 -15.25 -8.23
N LYS A 176 -13.02 -14.58 -9.07
CA LYS A 176 -14.43 -14.81 -9.31
C LYS A 176 -14.70 -16.24 -9.82
N GLU A 177 -13.84 -16.75 -10.71
CA GLU A 177 -13.92 -18.12 -11.22
C GLU A 177 -13.43 -19.19 -10.23
N GLY A 178 -13.00 -18.79 -9.03
CA GLY A 178 -12.61 -19.73 -7.97
C GLY A 178 -11.16 -20.21 -8.03
N LYS A 179 -10.24 -19.38 -8.51
CA LYS A 179 -8.80 -19.61 -8.33
C LYS A 179 -8.32 -18.90 -7.07
N ILE A 180 -7.47 -19.57 -6.31
CA ILE A 180 -6.86 -19.03 -5.09
C ILE A 180 -5.36 -19.22 -5.11
N LYS A 181 -4.65 -18.23 -4.56
CA LYS A 181 -3.21 -18.31 -4.28
C LYS A 181 -2.85 -17.58 -2.99
N ARG A 182 -1.68 -17.89 -2.44
CA ARG A 182 -1.03 -17.06 -1.42
C ARG A 182 0.27 -16.49 -1.98
N THR A 183 0.56 -15.27 -1.62
CA THR A 183 1.83 -14.59 -1.96
C THR A 183 2.34 -13.89 -0.71
N LEU A 184 3.65 -13.97 -0.46
CA LEU A 184 4.28 -13.26 0.66
C LEU A 184 3.95 -11.77 0.59
N ALA A 185 3.53 -11.18 1.71
CA ALA A 185 3.22 -9.75 1.77
C ALA A 185 4.42 -8.89 1.34
N LYS A 186 5.63 -9.33 1.66
CA LYS A 186 6.88 -8.67 1.28
C LYS A 186 7.07 -8.52 -0.24
N GLU A 187 6.52 -9.42 -1.06
CA GLU A 187 6.59 -9.30 -2.52
C GLU A 187 5.79 -8.10 -3.07
N PHE A 188 4.86 -7.57 -2.28
CA PHE A 188 4.07 -6.39 -2.62
C PHE A 188 4.73 -5.08 -2.17
N GLU A 189 5.83 -5.15 -1.44
CA GLU A 189 6.56 -3.96 -0.98
C GLU A 189 7.04 -3.13 -2.18
N GLN A 190 6.80 -1.82 -2.12
CA GLN A 190 7.18 -0.88 -3.14
C GLN A 190 8.06 0.22 -2.53
N SER A 191 9.22 0.43 -3.09
CA SER A 191 10.11 1.52 -2.68
C SER A 191 9.68 2.89 -3.17
N LYS A 192 8.84 2.94 -4.22
CA LYS A 192 8.33 4.17 -4.84
C LYS A 192 6.88 3.99 -5.25
N LEU A 193 6.13 5.08 -5.22
CA LEU A 193 4.78 5.12 -5.75
C LEU A 193 4.81 4.86 -7.27
N THR A 194 4.04 3.87 -7.72
CA THR A 194 3.92 3.55 -9.15
C THR A 194 2.75 4.32 -9.77
N PRO A 195 2.89 4.81 -11.02
CA PRO A 195 1.84 5.63 -11.64
C PRO A 195 0.58 4.85 -12.00
N ARG A 196 0.63 3.50 -12.01
CA ARG A 196 -0.48 2.61 -12.31
C ARG A 196 -0.43 1.38 -11.42
N PRO A 197 -1.58 0.70 -11.19
CA PRO A 197 -1.61 -0.58 -10.50
C PRO A 197 -0.66 -1.60 -11.15
N LEU A 198 0.06 -2.34 -10.33
CA LEU A 198 0.89 -3.46 -10.75
C LEU A 198 0.09 -4.75 -10.69
N ARG A 199 0.49 -5.78 -11.43
CA ARG A 199 -0.20 -7.07 -11.42
C ARG A 199 0.02 -7.78 -10.08
N ALA A 200 -1.08 -8.11 -9.38
CA ALA A 200 -1.08 -8.90 -8.15
C ALA A 200 -1.35 -10.39 -8.40
N ILE A 201 -2.06 -10.73 -9.47
CA ILE A 201 -2.43 -12.10 -9.85
C ILE A 201 -2.53 -12.22 -11.36
N GLY A 202 -2.21 -13.39 -11.92
CA GLY A 202 -2.43 -13.70 -13.32
C GLY A 202 -3.88 -14.13 -13.55
N LEU A 203 -4.71 -13.21 -14.07
CA LEU A 203 -6.08 -13.52 -14.48
C LEU A 203 -6.10 -14.05 -15.92
N THR A 204 -7.09 -14.88 -16.23
CA THR A 204 -7.32 -15.46 -17.58
C THR A 204 -8.73 -15.13 -18.03
N GLY A 205 -8.89 -14.79 -19.32
CA GLY A 205 -10.21 -14.50 -19.88
C GLY A 205 -10.88 -13.28 -19.24
N ALA A 206 -12.12 -13.45 -18.81
CA ALA A 206 -12.93 -12.42 -18.15
C ALA A 206 -12.93 -12.54 -16.61
N ASP A 207 -12.03 -13.36 -16.03
CA ASP A 207 -11.93 -13.54 -14.59
C ASP A 207 -11.56 -12.24 -13.87
N GLU A 208 -12.02 -12.08 -12.66
CA GLU A 208 -11.81 -10.89 -11.84
C GLU A 208 -11.35 -11.30 -10.43
N LEU A 209 -10.56 -10.44 -9.79
CA LEU A 209 -10.24 -10.59 -8.38
C LEU A 209 -11.45 -10.13 -7.55
N VAL A 210 -11.96 -10.98 -6.65
CA VAL A 210 -13.14 -10.66 -5.83
C VAL A 210 -12.85 -10.46 -4.37
N SER A 211 -11.82 -11.11 -3.85
CA SER A 211 -11.50 -11.00 -2.42
C SER A 211 -10.01 -11.20 -2.16
N VAL A 212 -9.50 -10.49 -1.15
CA VAL A 212 -8.15 -10.65 -0.63
C VAL A 212 -8.22 -10.73 0.88
N ALA A 213 -7.49 -11.65 1.48
CA ALA A 213 -7.36 -11.77 2.92
C ALA A 213 -5.89 -11.73 3.34
N LEU A 214 -5.61 -11.12 4.48
CA LEU A 214 -4.30 -11.16 5.11
C LEU A 214 -4.23 -12.37 6.02
N THR A 215 -3.18 -13.18 5.90
CA THR A 215 -3.01 -14.42 6.66
C THR A 215 -1.63 -14.47 7.33
N SER A 216 -1.55 -15.19 8.44
CA SER A 216 -0.35 -15.25 9.29
C SER A 216 0.50 -16.52 9.12
N GLY A 217 0.15 -17.40 8.17
CA GLY A 217 0.84 -18.67 7.92
C GLY A 217 0.18 -19.87 8.57
N ASN A 218 -0.81 -19.70 9.45
CA ASN A 218 -1.58 -20.76 10.09
C ASN A 218 -3.07 -20.39 10.28
N SER A 219 -3.62 -19.61 9.38
CA SER A 219 -5.02 -19.20 9.44
C SER A 219 -5.92 -20.22 8.72
N ASP A 220 -7.18 -20.29 9.11
CA ASP A 220 -8.21 -20.93 8.33
C ASP A 220 -8.78 -19.96 7.31
N ILE A 221 -8.87 -20.37 6.07
CA ILE A 221 -9.52 -19.64 4.99
C ILE A 221 -10.95 -20.14 4.84
N VAL A 222 -11.88 -19.20 4.84
CA VAL A 222 -13.29 -19.46 4.52
C VAL A 222 -13.61 -18.77 3.21
N ILE A 223 -14.17 -19.54 2.27
CA ILE A 223 -14.63 -19.08 0.96
C ILE A 223 -16.11 -19.31 0.85
N VAL A 224 -16.82 -18.36 0.27
CA VAL A 224 -18.27 -18.48 0.01
C VAL A 224 -18.55 -18.11 -1.45
N ASN A 225 -19.34 -18.92 -2.14
CA ASN A 225 -19.82 -18.60 -3.47
C ASN A 225 -21.21 -17.93 -3.46
N THR A 226 -21.67 -17.49 -4.60
CA THR A 226 -22.95 -16.77 -4.75
C THR A 226 -24.18 -17.64 -4.49
N ASN A 227 -24.03 -18.99 -4.47
CA ASN A 227 -25.10 -19.92 -4.13
C ASN A 227 -25.13 -20.30 -2.63
N GLY A 228 -24.30 -19.63 -1.79
CA GLY A 228 -24.24 -19.93 -0.35
C GLY A 228 -23.50 -21.21 0.02
N GLN A 229 -22.76 -21.80 -0.92
CA GLN A 229 -21.82 -22.87 -0.58
C GLN A 229 -20.56 -22.27 0.03
N ALA A 230 -20.08 -22.87 1.11
CA ALA A 230 -18.86 -22.46 1.76
C ALA A 230 -17.83 -23.60 1.83
N SER A 231 -16.58 -23.24 1.92
CA SER A 231 -15.49 -24.15 2.21
C SER A 231 -14.57 -23.49 3.24
N ARG A 232 -14.20 -24.24 4.28
CA ARG A 232 -13.23 -23.84 5.30
C ARG A 232 -12.07 -24.82 5.32
N PHE A 233 -10.87 -24.32 5.16
CA PHE A 233 -9.65 -25.14 5.15
C PHE A 233 -8.45 -24.33 5.64
N ASN A 234 -7.41 -25.04 6.09
CA ASN A 234 -6.19 -24.35 6.52
C ASN A 234 -5.46 -23.72 5.32
N GLU A 235 -4.95 -22.50 5.50
CA GLU A 235 -4.25 -21.77 4.44
C GLU A 235 -3.05 -22.53 3.85
N ASN A 236 -2.43 -23.45 4.61
CA ASN A 236 -1.29 -24.23 4.14
C ASN A 236 -1.62 -25.19 2.98
N GLU A 237 -2.89 -25.43 2.72
CA GLU A 237 -3.34 -26.17 1.54
C GLU A 237 -3.31 -25.31 0.25
N VAL A 238 -3.11 -24.00 0.38
CA VAL A 238 -2.94 -23.08 -0.75
C VAL A 238 -1.45 -22.84 -0.98
N PRO A 239 -0.93 -23.09 -2.18
CA PRO A 239 0.49 -22.89 -2.46
C PRO A 239 0.88 -21.41 -2.33
N VAL A 240 2.07 -21.18 -1.79
CA VAL A 240 2.70 -19.86 -1.80
C VAL A 240 3.41 -19.70 -3.14
N VAL A 241 2.99 -18.73 -3.92
CA VAL A 241 3.50 -18.47 -5.27
C VAL A 241 3.71 -16.98 -5.50
N GLY A 242 4.55 -16.64 -6.45
CA GLY A 242 4.88 -15.25 -6.77
C GLY A 242 3.69 -14.43 -7.29
N ILE A 243 3.86 -13.11 -7.32
CA ILE A 243 2.85 -12.13 -7.69
C ILE A 243 2.18 -12.43 -9.03
N LYS A 244 2.93 -12.88 -10.05
CA LYS A 244 2.42 -13.08 -11.41
C LYS A 244 1.63 -14.39 -11.62
N ALA A 245 1.67 -15.31 -10.67
CA ALA A 245 1.00 -16.60 -10.77
C ALA A 245 -0.52 -16.47 -10.71
N GLY A 246 -1.25 -17.37 -11.42
CA GLY A 246 -2.71 -17.37 -11.49
C GLY A 246 -3.42 -18.12 -10.34
N GLY A 247 -2.72 -18.95 -9.57
CA GLY A 247 -3.30 -19.72 -8.47
C GLY A 247 -3.84 -21.10 -8.86
N VAL A 248 -4.47 -21.75 -7.89
CA VAL A 248 -5.06 -23.11 -7.98
C VAL A 248 -6.56 -23.05 -7.70
N LYS A 249 -7.29 -24.11 -8.04
CA LYS A 249 -8.73 -24.22 -7.76
C LYS A 249 -9.01 -24.11 -6.25
N ALA A 250 -9.91 -23.23 -5.85
CA ALA A 250 -10.20 -22.93 -4.45
C ALA A 250 -11.18 -23.93 -3.81
N MET A 251 -12.28 -24.26 -4.51
CA MET A 251 -13.28 -25.21 -4.04
C MET A 251 -13.82 -26.07 -5.20
N ASN A 252 -14.39 -27.22 -4.88
CA ASN A 252 -15.07 -28.08 -5.85
C ASN A 252 -16.58 -27.85 -5.76
N GLN A 253 -17.16 -27.23 -6.78
CA GLN A 253 -18.58 -26.86 -6.79
C GLN A 253 -19.48 -27.93 -7.43
N GLY A 254 -18.92 -29.08 -7.84
CA GLY A 254 -19.67 -30.15 -8.52
C GLY A 254 -19.96 -29.84 -9.99
N LYS A 255 -21.21 -30.08 -10.44
CA LYS A 255 -21.63 -29.88 -11.84
C LYS A 255 -22.00 -28.42 -12.14
N GLU A 256 -22.51 -27.72 -11.14
CA GLU A 256 -22.91 -26.31 -11.29
C GLU A 256 -21.79 -25.41 -10.76
N ILE A 257 -21.39 -24.44 -11.57
CA ILE A 257 -20.33 -23.51 -11.25
C ILE A 257 -20.96 -22.16 -10.92
N TYR A 258 -20.65 -21.65 -9.73
CA TYR A 258 -21.09 -20.35 -9.25
C TYR A 258 -19.90 -19.44 -9.04
N ASP A 259 -20.11 -18.16 -9.22
CA ASP A 259 -19.09 -17.14 -8.93
C ASP A 259 -18.71 -17.13 -7.45
N MET A 260 -17.45 -16.91 -7.14
CA MET A 260 -17.03 -16.66 -5.76
C MET A 260 -17.55 -15.30 -5.31
N SER A 261 -18.01 -15.22 -4.06
CA SER A 261 -18.57 -14.00 -3.48
C SER A 261 -17.57 -13.32 -2.54
N CYS A 262 -17.02 -14.06 -1.60
CA CYS A 262 -16.08 -13.50 -0.63
C CYS A 262 -15.14 -14.58 -0.06
N MET A 263 -14.06 -14.08 0.54
CA MET A 263 -13.11 -14.87 1.32
C MET A 263 -12.69 -14.06 2.54
N PHE A 264 -12.47 -14.74 3.65
CA PHE A 264 -11.87 -14.15 4.84
C PHE A 264 -11.00 -15.20 5.55
N ALA A 265 -10.06 -14.71 6.34
CA ALA A 265 -9.17 -15.53 7.15
C ALA A 265 -9.58 -15.44 8.62
N LEU A 266 -9.52 -16.58 9.31
CA LEU A 266 -9.77 -16.71 10.74
C LEU A 266 -8.53 -17.31 11.38
N ASN A 267 -8.22 -16.90 12.61
CA ASN A 267 -7.30 -17.68 13.42
C ASN A 267 -7.96 -19.00 13.78
N SER A 268 -7.20 -20.11 13.75
CA SER A 268 -7.76 -21.46 13.93
C SER A 268 -8.58 -21.63 15.20
N ASP A 269 -8.24 -20.90 16.26
CA ASP A 269 -8.91 -20.96 17.57
C ASP A 269 -9.96 -19.84 17.78
N GLU A 270 -10.21 -19.03 16.73
CA GLU A 270 -11.09 -17.87 16.84
C GLU A 270 -12.54 -18.24 16.54
N HIS A 271 -13.42 -17.99 17.52
CA HIS A 271 -14.87 -18.17 17.39
C HIS A 271 -15.52 -16.82 17.13
N VAL A 272 -15.82 -16.53 15.87
CA VAL A 272 -16.44 -15.27 15.46
C VAL A 272 -17.86 -15.47 14.95
N LYS A 273 -18.66 -14.44 15.09
CA LYS A 273 -19.99 -14.37 14.48
C LYS A 273 -19.86 -13.83 13.07
N LEU A 274 -20.41 -14.55 12.12
CA LEU A 274 -20.44 -14.17 10.70
C LEU A 274 -21.84 -13.66 10.36
N LEU A 275 -21.92 -12.46 9.78
CA LEU A 275 -23.15 -11.91 9.25
C LEU A 275 -23.26 -12.28 7.76
N LEU A 276 -24.23 -13.11 7.44
CA LEU A 276 -24.57 -13.48 6.06
C LEU A 276 -25.67 -12.55 5.56
N LEU A 277 -25.45 -11.93 4.40
CA LEU A 277 -26.42 -11.05 3.74
C LEU A 277 -26.79 -11.66 2.41
N ALA A 278 -28.08 -11.86 2.16
CA ALA A 278 -28.62 -12.33 0.89
C ALA A 278 -29.35 -11.18 0.15
N ASP A 279 -29.45 -11.30 -1.17
CA ASP A 279 -30.04 -10.27 -2.05
C ASP A 279 -31.47 -9.85 -1.68
N LYS A 280 -32.25 -10.76 -1.15
CA LYS A 280 -33.65 -10.50 -0.75
C LYS A 280 -33.79 -9.77 0.60
N ARG A 281 -32.77 -9.02 1.03
CA ARG A 281 -32.70 -8.33 2.33
C ARG A 281 -32.80 -9.25 3.54
N CYS A 282 -32.46 -10.54 3.36
CA CYS A 282 -32.35 -11.48 4.45
C CYS A 282 -30.94 -11.41 5.06
N ALA A 283 -30.88 -11.38 6.38
CA ALA A 283 -29.64 -11.40 7.13
C ALA A 283 -29.68 -12.53 8.15
N ARG A 284 -28.60 -13.27 8.29
CA ARG A 284 -28.45 -14.32 9.30
C ARG A 284 -27.08 -14.25 9.94
N ILE A 285 -27.06 -14.38 11.26
CA ILE A 285 -25.81 -14.51 12.01
C ILE A 285 -25.56 -15.99 12.27
N ILE A 286 -24.38 -16.47 11.92
CA ILE A 286 -23.91 -17.82 12.21
C ILE A 286 -22.60 -17.76 13.00
N GLN A 287 -22.28 -18.82 13.72
CA GLN A 287 -20.95 -19.00 14.31
C GLN A 287 -19.97 -19.50 13.24
N SER A 288 -18.72 -19.06 13.28
CA SER A 288 -17.67 -19.57 12.38
C SER A 288 -17.49 -21.10 12.51
N THR A 289 -17.78 -21.66 13.69
CA THR A 289 -17.77 -23.11 13.98
C THR A 289 -18.85 -23.88 13.23
N SER A 290 -19.91 -23.23 12.74
CA SER A 290 -20.95 -23.89 11.92
C SER A 290 -20.43 -24.28 10.53
N ILE A 291 -19.28 -23.76 10.12
CA ILE A 291 -18.59 -24.14 8.90
C ILE A 291 -17.47 -25.09 9.29
N GLU A 292 -17.69 -26.39 9.04
CA GLU A 292 -16.70 -27.40 9.39
C GLU A 292 -15.42 -27.24 8.58
N THR A 293 -14.29 -27.43 9.25
CA THR A 293 -12.98 -27.42 8.59
C THR A 293 -12.84 -28.72 7.76
N SER A 294 -12.51 -28.56 6.49
CA SER A 294 -12.31 -29.64 5.54
C SER A 294 -10.99 -29.46 4.79
N LYS A 295 -10.67 -30.41 3.91
CA LYS A 295 -9.59 -30.17 2.94
C LYS A 295 -10.03 -29.12 1.91
N ARG A 296 -9.07 -28.36 1.36
CA ARG A 296 -9.31 -27.51 0.19
C ARG A 296 -10.00 -28.36 -0.90
N LEU A 297 -11.04 -27.92 -1.50
CA LEU A 297 -11.97 -28.63 -2.40
C LEU A 297 -13.10 -29.36 -1.67
N GLY A 298 -13.15 -29.41 -0.34
CA GLY A 298 -14.33 -29.83 0.41
C GLY A 298 -15.44 -28.79 0.29
N LEU A 299 -16.68 -29.24 0.45
CA LEU A 299 -17.88 -28.39 0.44
C LEU A 299 -18.60 -28.54 1.78
N SER A 300 -18.95 -27.39 2.35
CA SER A 300 -19.93 -27.29 3.44
C SER A 300 -21.09 -26.42 2.94
N LEU A 301 -22.31 -26.86 3.16
CA LEU A 301 -23.50 -26.11 2.75
C LEU A 301 -23.92 -25.19 3.91
N ILE A 302 -23.85 -23.89 3.70
CA ILE A 302 -24.51 -22.93 4.58
C ILE A 302 -25.93 -22.74 4.03
N HIS A 303 -26.91 -23.50 4.53
CA HIS A 303 -28.31 -23.23 4.22
C HIS A 303 -28.73 -21.90 4.87
N ILE A 304 -28.86 -20.87 4.08
CA ILE A 304 -29.67 -19.70 4.45
C ILE A 304 -31.12 -20.09 4.06
N SER A 305 -31.76 -20.85 4.92
CA SER A 305 -33.20 -21.03 4.77
C SER A 305 -33.89 -19.68 4.94
N GLU A 306 -34.79 -19.33 4.04
CA GLU A 306 -35.63 -18.15 4.23
C GLU A 306 -36.21 -18.15 5.66
N PRO A 307 -36.19 -17.04 6.39
CA PRO A 307 -36.87 -17.00 7.67
C PRO A 307 -38.34 -17.36 7.39
N THR A 308 -38.81 -18.48 7.93
CA THR A 308 -40.23 -18.76 8.00
C THR A 308 -40.91 -17.56 8.62
N ARG A 309 -41.74 -16.86 7.85
CA ARG A 309 -42.57 -15.78 8.40
C ARG A 309 -43.32 -16.32 9.60
N PRO A 310 -43.20 -15.76 10.78
CA PRO A 310 -44.18 -16.01 11.83
C PRO A 310 -45.51 -15.48 11.27
N TYR A 311 -46.53 -16.28 11.33
CA TYR A 311 -47.88 -15.93 10.99
C TYR A 311 -48.39 -14.76 11.80
#